data_779d26d7917eba56bdef60fdc42b7ef4
#
_entry.id   779d26d7917eba56bdef60fdc42b7ef4
#
_cell.length_a   1.000
_cell.length_b   1.000
_cell.length_c   1.000
_cell.angle_alpha   90.00
_cell.angle_beta   90.00
_cell.angle_gamma   90.00
#
_symmetry.space_group_name_H-M   'P 1'
#
loop_
_entity.id
_entity.type
_entity.pdbx_description
1 polymer ?
#
loop_
_entity_poly.entity_id
_entity_poly.type
_entity_poly.pdbx_seq_one_letter_code
_entity_poly.pdbx_strand_id
1 'polypeptide(L)'
;MLRQNDTLYTLSFLVLCSSYALFGASFNMLIPELPSFLTSLGGENYKGFIISLFTLTAGLSRPISGKLSDTIGRVPVMIIGAVVCIVCSLMYPLISGIAGFLFLRLIHGFSTGFTPTAITAYVADIVPDDRRGEAMGILGVSINLGASASPPIGSYLTIVYSLNTMFFVSSGIALLSVLLLVRMKETLSTKEKFRFDMLKLTWHDLIDRNSLIPAAICGLSYFGFGVVLTIVPDQCEYLGMSNKGMFFTSITVFSILSRLVAGKLSDKYGRIVIMTFSAFCLAFSYLLMAFVSSPVELLVASGAIGFSIGLMSPALFAWTIDRSSADNRGKAMGTMYIGLELAIGVGALMSAAIYQNDGARFGSVFFVTTVVTSMAILFLLKQRNKSELIS
;
A
#
# COMPACT_ATOMS: atom_id res chain seq x y z
N MET A 1 30.49 -4.89 15.93
CA MET A 1 30.21 -3.49 15.59
C MET A 1 30.61 -3.26 14.14
N LEU A 2 29.65 -3.24 13.22
CA LEU A 2 29.89 -2.78 11.85
C LEU A 2 30.08 -1.26 11.93
N ARG A 3 31.18 -0.73 11.39
CA ARG A 3 31.38 0.72 11.25
C ARG A 3 30.13 1.29 10.55
N GLN A 4 29.40 2.17 11.20
CA GLN A 4 28.45 3.05 10.53
C GLN A 4 29.23 3.81 9.45
N ASN A 5 29.00 3.45 8.20
CA ASN A 5 29.51 4.26 7.09
C ASN A 5 28.73 5.58 7.14
N ASP A 6 29.44 6.69 7.17
CA ASP A 6 28.87 8.06 7.17
C ASP A 6 28.08 8.37 5.88
N THR A 7 28.00 7.42 4.96
CA THR A 7 27.32 7.56 3.67
C THR A 7 26.03 6.73 3.62
N LEU A 8 24.90 7.40 3.34
CA LEU A 8 23.60 6.76 3.12
C LEU A 8 23.62 5.82 1.92
N TYR A 9 24.33 6.19 0.85
CA TYR A 9 24.32 5.48 -0.45
C TYR A 9 25.29 4.30 -0.45
N THR A 10 25.11 3.37 0.46
CA THR A 10 25.87 2.12 0.47
C THR A 10 25.33 1.13 -0.56
N LEU A 11 26.17 0.20 -1.04
CA LEU A 11 25.71 -0.87 -1.95
C LEU A 11 24.55 -1.67 -1.33
N SER A 12 24.60 -1.95 -0.04
CA SER A 12 23.51 -2.66 0.68
C SER A 12 22.20 -1.89 0.63
N PHE A 13 22.22 -0.55 0.82
CA PHE A 13 21.03 0.27 0.75
C PHE A 13 20.46 0.32 -0.68
N LEU A 14 21.30 0.46 -1.70
CA LEU A 14 20.86 0.45 -3.10
C LEU A 14 20.28 -0.90 -3.53
N VAL A 15 20.92 -2.02 -3.13
CA VAL A 15 20.40 -3.37 -3.36
C VAL A 15 19.04 -3.56 -2.69
N LEU A 16 18.87 -3.08 -1.46
CA LEU A 16 17.60 -3.13 -0.75
C LEU A 16 16.50 -2.34 -1.46
N CYS A 17 16.79 -1.10 -1.87
CA CYS A 17 15.87 -0.27 -2.64
C CYS A 17 15.45 -0.93 -3.95
N SER A 18 16.41 -1.52 -4.68
CA SER A 18 16.14 -2.25 -5.92
C SER A 18 15.26 -3.48 -5.68
N SER A 19 15.58 -4.28 -4.65
CA SER A 19 14.76 -5.42 -4.25
C SER A 19 13.32 -5.00 -3.89
N TYR A 20 13.17 -3.89 -3.16
CA TYR A 20 11.86 -3.37 -2.77
C TYR A 20 11.03 -2.86 -3.96
N ALA A 21 11.69 -2.22 -4.93
CA ALA A 21 11.05 -1.82 -6.18
C ALA A 21 10.56 -3.05 -6.97
N LEU A 22 11.39 -4.09 -7.10
CA LEU A 22 11.02 -5.35 -7.76
C LEU A 22 9.88 -6.07 -7.03
N PHE A 23 9.93 -6.15 -5.70
CA PHE A 23 8.84 -6.68 -4.90
C PHE A 23 7.54 -5.91 -5.13
N GLY A 24 7.58 -4.57 -5.09
CA GLY A 24 6.43 -3.72 -5.39
C GLY A 24 5.89 -3.93 -6.81
N ALA A 25 6.78 -4.07 -7.79
CA ALA A 25 6.41 -4.34 -9.17
C ALA A 25 5.67 -5.67 -9.31
N SER A 26 6.12 -6.72 -8.64
CA SER A 26 5.55 -8.05 -8.80
C SER A 26 4.07 -8.12 -8.43
N PHE A 27 3.67 -7.67 -7.26
CA PHE A 27 2.27 -7.77 -6.84
C PHE A 27 1.35 -6.68 -7.44
N ASN A 28 1.88 -5.46 -7.70
CA ASN A 28 1.09 -4.40 -8.33
C ASN A 28 0.76 -4.68 -9.79
N MET A 29 1.61 -5.43 -10.51
CA MET A 29 1.37 -5.86 -11.89
C MET A 29 0.06 -6.62 -12.05
N LEU A 30 -0.36 -7.36 -11.04
CA LEU A 30 -1.55 -8.22 -11.06
C LEU A 30 -2.85 -7.42 -10.91
N ILE A 31 -2.82 -6.31 -10.16
CA ILE A 31 -4.01 -5.62 -9.66
C ILE A 31 -5.03 -5.27 -10.76
N PRO A 32 -4.65 -4.71 -11.91
CA PRO A 32 -5.62 -4.34 -12.95
C PRO A 32 -6.37 -5.50 -13.58
N GLU A 33 -5.79 -6.71 -13.54
CA GLU A 33 -6.32 -7.87 -14.26
C GLU A 33 -7.08 -8.86 -13.35
N LEU A 34 -6.93 -8.76 -12.05
CA LEU A 34 -7.56 -9.67 -11.09
C LEU A 34 -9.10 -9.64 -11.12
N PRO A 35 -9.79 -8.48 -11.29
CA PRO A 35 -11.25 -8.47 -11.40
C PRO A 35 -11.74 -9.23 -12.62
N SER A 36 -11.13 -9.05 -13.79
CA SER A 36 -11.47 -9.77 -15.03
C SER A 36 -11.18 -11.26 -14.89
N PHE A 37 -10.06 -11.65 -14.23
CA PHE A 37 -9.76 -13.05 -13.97
C PHE A 37 -10.79 -13.69 -13.04
N LEU A 38 -11.18 -13.04 -11.95
CA LEU A 38 -12.22 -13.57 -11.06
C LEU A 38 -13.57 -13.71 -11.79
N THR A 39 -13.91 -12.75 -12.66
CA THR A 39 -15.12 -12.81 -13.50
C THR A 39 -15.10 -14.02 -14.44
N SER A 40 -13.95 -14.33 -15.06
CA SER A 40 -13.79 -15.51 -15.92
C SER A 40 -13.97 -16.84 -15.19
N LEU A 41 -13.81 -16.85 -13.85
CA LEU A 41 -14.10 -18.00 -12.99
C LEU A 41 -15.56 -18.03 -12.49
N GLY A 42 -16.43 -17.13 -12.96
CA GLY A 42 -17.82 -16.98 -12.51
C GLY A 42 -17.97 -16.24 -11.16
N GLY A 43 -16.94 -15.54 -10.72
CA GLY A 43 -16.85 -14.88 -9.42
C GLY A 43 -17.13 -13.38 -9.45
N GLU A 44 -17.84 -12.86 -10.41
CA GLU A 44 -18.10 -11.42 -10.60
C GLU A 44 -18.69 -10.72 -9.37
N ASN A 45 -19.51 -11.43 -8.58
CA ASN A 45 -20.12 -10.91 -7.36
C ASN A 45 -19.14 -10.86 -6.16
N TYR A 46 -17.94 -11.38 -6.30
CA TYR A 46 -16.94 -11.49 -5.23
C TYR A 46 -15.75 -10.53 -5.40
N LYS A 47 -15.81 -9.57 -6.35
CA LYS A 47 -14.70 -8.64 -6.65
C LYS A 47 -14.20 -7.88 -5.42
N GLY A 48 -15.08 -7.48 -4.50
CA GLY A 48 -14.69 -6.82 -3.24
C GLY A 48 -13.75 -7.65 -2.37
N PHE A 49 -13.84 -8.99 -2.45
CA PHE A 49 -12.97 -9.89 -1.69
C PHE A 49 -11.55 -9.98 -2.24
N ILE A 50 -11.29 -9.56 -3.48
CA ILE A 50 -9.95 -9.51 -4.08
C ILE A 50 -9.00 -8.68 -3.20
N ILE A 51 -9.44 -7.51 -2.81
CA ILE A 51 -8.64 -6.56 -2.03
C ILE A 51 -8.85 -6.76 -0.52
N SER A 52 -10.09 -6.98 -0.06
CA SER A 52 -10.37 -7.10 1.37
C SER A 52 -9.69 -8.30 2.04
N LEU A 53 -9.66 -9.47 1.40
CA LEU A 53 -8.95 -10.64 1.93
C LEU A 53 -7.43 -10.42 1.96
N PHE A 54 -6.91 -9.77 0.93
CA PHE A 54 -5.49 -9.43 0.85
C PHE A 54 -5.09 -8.44 1.96
N THR A 55 -5.83 -7.35 2.13
CA THR A 55 -5.53 -6.34 3.16
C THR A 55 -5.78 -6.85 4.58
N LEU A 56 -6.75 -7.74 4.75
CA LEU A 56 -7.00 -8.40 6.04
C LEU A 56 -5.74 -9.15 6.53
N THR A 57 -5.20 -10.02 5.69
CA THR A 57 -3.99 -10.77 6.06
C THR A 57 -2.74 -9.91 6.07
N ALA A 58 -2.64 -8.91 5.21
CA ALA A 58 -1.57 -7.91 5.27
C ALA A 58 -1.55 -7.21 6.64
N GLY A 59 -2.70 -6.71 7.10
CA GLY A 59 -2.83 -6.03 8.38
C GLY A 59 -2.54 -6.95 9.58
N LEU A 60 -3.15 -8.14 9.60
CA LEU A 60 -2.98 -9.11 10.68
C LEU A 60 -1.55 -9.66 10.79
N SER A 61 -0.83 -9.74 9.69
CA SER A 61 0.53 -10.28 9.67
C SER A 61 1.61 -9.26 10.03
N ARG A 62 1.35 -7.94 9.99
CA ARG A 62 2.36 -6.92 10.34
C ARG A 62 2.93 -7.04 11.74
N PRO A 63 2.14 -7.20 12.81
CA PRO A 63 2.70 -7.38 14.15
C PRO A 63 3.52 -8.66 14.28
N ILE A 64 3.07 -9.74 13.62
CA ILE A 64 3.79 -11.02 13.60
C ILE A 64 5.15 -10.85 12.90
N SER A 65 5.15 -10.25 11.72
CA SER A 65 6.37 -10.02 10.95
C SER A 65 7.34 -9.07 11.65
N GLY A 66 6.84 -8.06 12.36
CA GLY A 66 7.64 -7.18 13.20
C GLY A 66 8.37 -7.98 14.29
N LYS A 67 7.64 -8.77 15.08
CA LYS A 67 8.22 -9.61 16.13
C LYS A 67 9.21 -10.63 15.57
N LEU A 68 8.86 -11.30 14.47
CA LEU A 68 9.77 -12.25 13.80
C LEU A 68 11.03 -11.54 13.28
N SER A 69 10.89 -10.35 12.72
CA SER A 69 12.01 -9.53 12.28
C SER A 69 12.99 -9.24 13.41
N ASP A 70 12.49 -8.98 14.62
CA ASP A 70 13.28 -8.69 15.81
C ASP A 70 13.87 -9.95 16.50
N THR A 71 13.42 -11.13 16.12
CA THR A 71 13.85 -12.40 16.76
C THR A 71 14.64 -13.31 15.84
N ILE A 72 14.12 -13.66 14.66
CA ILE A 72 14.78 -14.57 13.71
C ILE A 72 15.65 -13.86 12.68
N GLY A 73 15.49 -12.54 12.52
CA GLY A 73 16.28 -11.70 11.63
C GLY A 73 15.47 -10.95 10.57
N ARG A 74 16.03 -9.85 10.08
CA ARG A 74 15.42 -8.98 9.06
C ARG A 74 15.35 -9.68 7.70
N VAL A 75 16.49 -10.22 7.25
CA VAL A 75 16.62 -10.84 5.93
C VAL A 75 15.72 -12.06 5.75
N PRO A 76 15.64 -13.03 6.70
CA PRO A 76 14.69 -14.13 6.59
C PRO A 76 13.23 -13.70 6.45
N VAL A 77 12.79 -12.68 7.19
CA VAL A 77 11.39 -12.20 7.15
C VAL A 77 11.10 -11.50 5.83
N MET A 78 12.03 -10.71 5.28
CA MET A 78 11.90 -10.14 3.94
C MET A 78 11.72 -11.23 2.88
N ILE A 79 12.56 -12.27 2.94
CA ILE A 79 12.54 -13.39 1.98
C ILE A 79 11.23 -14.17 2.10
N ILE A 80 10.72 -14.44 3.31
CA ILE A 80 9.44 -15.14 3.50
C ILE A 80 8.32 -14.41 2.76
N GLY A 81 8.19 -13.09 2.94
CA GLY A 81 7.14 -12.33 2.24
C GLY A 81 7.30 -12.35 0.72
N ALA A 82 8.53 -12.21 0.20
CA ALA A 82 8.78 -12.25 -1.24
C ALA A 82 8.56 -13.66 -1.83
N VAL A 83 8.88 -14.73 -1.09
CA VAL A 83 8.59 -16.13 -1.48
C VAL A 83 7.08 -16.38 -1.53
N VAL A 84 6.31 -15.87 -0.56
CA VAL A 84 4.84 -15.93 -0.63
C VAL A 84 4.32 -15.28 -1.92
N CYS A 85 4.87 -14.13 -2.31
CA CYS A 85 4.51 -13.47 -3.57
C CYS A 85 4.83 -14.36 -4.80
N ILE A 86 6.02 -14.99 -4.85
CA ILE A 86 6.41 -15.93 -5.91
C ILE A 86 5.42 -17.08 -5.99
N VAL A 87 5.18 -17.77 -4.89
CA VAL A 87 4.32 -18.95 -4.83
C VAL A 87 2.90 -18.59 -5.24
N CYS A 88 2.34 -17.51 -4.70
CA CYS A 88 0.99 -17.08 -5.07
C CYS A 88 0.90 -16.74 -6.56
N SER A 89 1.88 -16.01 -7.12
CA SER A 89 1.88 -15.67 -8.55
C SER A 89 1.94 -16.92 -9.44
N LEU A 90 2.73 -17.94 -9.07
CA LEU A 90 2.79 -19.21 -9.79
C LEU A 90 1.51 -20.06 -9.64
N MET A 91 0.76 -19.87 -8.57
CA MET A 91 -0.45 -20.65 -8.30
C MET A 91 -1.69 -20.09 -9.02
N TYR A 92 -1.74 -18.80 -9.37
CA TYR A 92 -2.90 -18.23 -10.07
C TYR A 92 -3.26 -18.97 -11.35
N PRO A 93 -2.33 -19.35 -12.27
CA PRO A 93 -2.64 -20.12 -13.46
C PRO A 93 -3.28 -21.49 -13.21
N LEU A 94 -3.12 -22.05 -12.01
CA LEU A 94 -3.64 -23.37 -11.64
C LEU A 94 -5.05 -23.29 -11.03
N ILE A 95 -5.54 -22.09 -10.76
CA ILE A 95 -6.85 -21.88 -10.12
C ILE A 95 -7.97 -22.07 -11.15
N SER A 96 -8.90 -22.95 -10.85
CA SER A 96 -10.07 -23.27 -11.67
C SER A 96 -11.39 -22.85 -11.04
N GLY A 97 -11.39 -22.19 -9.87
CA GLY A 97 -12.63 -21.83 -9.20
C GLY A 97 -12.49 -20.69 -8.21
N ILE A 98 -13.62 -20.08 -7.86
CA ILE A 98 -13.73 -18.88 -7.00
C ILE A 98 -13.08 -19.10 -5.64
N ALA A 99 -13.38 -20.21 -4.97
CA ALA A 99 -12.87 -20.48 -3.63
C ALA A 99 -11.33 -20.55 -3.59
N GLY A 100 -10.71 -21.20 -4.59
CA GLY A 100 -9.26 -21.29 -4.73
C GLY A 100 -8.64 -19.90 -4.95
N PHE A 101 -9.26 -19.08 -5.81
CA PHE A 101 -8.82 -17.71 -6.06
C PHE A 101 -8.85 -16.86 -4.77
N LEU A 102 -9.98 -16.87 -4.05
CA LEU A 102 -10.14 -16.08 -2.83
C LEU A 102 -9.19 -16.57 -1.72
N PHE A 103 -9.00 -17.88 -1.59
CA PHE A 103 -8.00 -18.44 -0.65
C PHE A 103 -6.59 -17.97 -1.03
N LEU A 104 -6.25 -17.97 -2.30
CA LEU A 104 -4.95 -17.48 -2.76
C LEU A 104 -4.76 -15.99 -2.49
N ARG A 105 -5.82 -15.16 -2.63
CA ARG A 105 -5.77 -13.75 -2.24
C ARG A 105 -5.51 -13.58 -0.75
N LEU A 106 -6.14 -14.41 0.09
CA LEU A 106 -5.90 -14.42 1.53
C LEU A 106 -4.43 -14.72 1.86
N ILE A 107 -3.85 -15.74 1.23
CA ILE A 107 -2.43 -16.08 1.45
C ILE A 107 -1.50 -15.00 0.88
N HIS A 108 -1.81 -14.44 -0.28
CA HIS A 108 -0.96 -13.45 -0.93
C HIS A 108 -0.79 -12.18 -0.07
N GLY A 109 -1.78 -11.80 0.75
CA GLY A 109 -1.70 -10.67 1.66
C GLY A 109 -0.54 -10.74 2.66
N PHE A 110 -0.11 -11.94 3.07
CA PHE A 110 1.06 -12.10 3.93
C PHE A 110 2.33 -11.48 3.32
N SER A 111 2.49 -11.50 1.99
CA SER A 111 3.66 -10.93 1.33
C SER A 111 3.91 -9.48 1.69
N THR A 112 2.86 -8.65 1.68
CA THR A 112 2.93 -7.22 2.00
C THR A 112 2.91 -6.91 3.49
N GLY A 113 2.52 -7.87 4.31
CA GLY A 113 2.67 -7.77 5.77
C GLY A 113 4.10 -8.08 6.24
N PHE A 114 4.84 -8.94 5.53
CA PHE A 114 6.17 -9.40 5.93
C PHE A 114 7.29 -8.55 5.32
N THR A 115 7.42 -8.51 3.99
CA THR A 115 8.55 -7.88 3.31
C THR A 115 8.72 -6.39 3.67
N PRO A 116 7.71 -5.50 3.57
CA PRO A 116 7.89 -4.09 3.90
C PRO A 116 8.24 -3.83 5.36
N THR A 117 7.66 -4.61 6.29
CA THR A 117 7.92 -4.47 7.72
C THR A 117 9.40 -4.74 8.03
N ALA A 118 9.95 -5.84 7.51
CA ALA A 118 11.34 -6.20 7.74
C ALA A 118 12.33 -5.28 7.00
N ILE A 119 11.96 -4.79 5.80
CA ILE A 119 12.75 -3.81 5.05
C ILE A 119 12.92 -2.51 5.85
N THR A 120 11.84 -1.99 6.43
CA THR A 120 11.92 -0.75 7.22
C THR A 120 12.78 -0.91 8.47
N ALA A 121 12.72 -2.07 9.13
CA ALA A 121 13.59 -2.39 10.25
C ALA A 121 15.07 -2.51 9.82
N TYR A 122 15.34 -3.18 8.70
CA TYR A 122 16.69 -3.30 8.15
C TYR A 122 17.31 -1.93 7.82
N VAL A 123 16.55 -1.03 7.18
CA VAL A 123 17.01 0.33 6.90
C VAL A 123 17.37 1.07 8.18
N ALA A 124 16.55 0.94 9.23
CA ALA A 124 16.84 1.56 10.53
C ALA A 124 18.15 1.07 11.17
N ASP A 125 18.56 -0.19 10.86
CA ASP A 125 19.80 -0.77 11.37
C ASP A 125 21.06 -0.32 10.62
N ILE A 126 20.96 -0.02 9.30
CA ILE A 126 22.14 0.27 8.45
C ILE A 126 22.38 1.74 8.18
N VAL A 127 21.40 2.60 8.48
CA VAL A 127 21.46 4.04 8.17
C VAL A 127 21.70 4.86 9.43
N PRO A 128 22.54 5.90 9.37
CA PRO A 128 22.73 6.84 10.47
C PRO A 128 21.42 7.47 10.94
N ASP A 129 21.28 7.70 12.26
CA ASP A 129 20.04 8.18 12.90
C ASP A 129 19.57 9.52 12.33
N ASP A 130 20.49 10.43 12.03
CA ASP A 130 20.24 11.74 11.45
C ASP A 130 19.77 11.70 9.98
N ARG A 131 19.98 10.58 9.28
CA ARG A 131 19.60 10.39 7.87
C ARG A 131 18.47 9.37 7.65
N ARG A 132 17.88 8.84 8.71
CA ARG A 132 16.78 7.87 8.61
C ARG A 132 15.57 8.40 7.82
N GLY A 133 15.22 9.67 7.99
CA GLY A 133 14.12 10.28 7.25
C GLY A 133 14.38 10.31 5.73
N GLU A 134 15.60 10.65 5.31
CA GLU A 134 16.02 10.62 3.91
C GLU A 134 15.97 9.20 3.34
N ALA A 135 16.49 8.23 4.09
CA ALA A 135 16.48 6.82 3.69
C ALA A 135 15.06 6.26 3.50
N MET A 136 14.16 6.55 4.43
CA MET A 136 12.74 6.13 4.33
C MET A 136 12.04 6.81 3.16
N GLY A 137 12.39 8.05 2.84
CA GLY A 137 11.92 8.76 1.66
C GLY A 137 12.34 8.05 0.36
N ILE A 138 13.62 7.71 0.22
CA ILE A 138 14.16 6.98 -0.95
C ILE A 138 13.53 5.58 -1.06
N LEU A 139 13.38 4.89 0.06
CA LEU A 139 12.72 3.59 0.11
C LEU A 139 11.27 3.68 -0.38
N GLY A 140 10.53 4.71 0.05
CA GLY A 140 9.18 4.98 -0.42
C GLY A 140 9.11 5.30 -1.92
N VAL A 141 10.09 6.01 -2.46
CA VAL A 141 10.20 6.23 -3.92
C VAL A 141 10.46 4.91 -4.64
N SER A 142 11.34 4.05 -4.10
CA SER A 142 11.68 2.77 -4.72
C SER A 142 10.46 1.86 -4.90
N ILE A 143 9.64 1.66 -3.86
CA ILE A 143 8.41 0.86 -3.98
C ILE A 143 7.41 1.50 -4.95
N ASN A 144 7.28 2.83 -4.95
CA ASN A 144 6.39 3.54 -5.85
C ASN A 144 6.83 3.45 -7.32
N LEU A 145 8.13 3.42 -7.61
CA LEU A 145 8.64 3.18 -8.97
C LEU A 145 8.20 1.80 -9.47
N GLY A 146 8.33 0.76 -8.64
CA GLY A 146 7.81 -0.57 -8.97
C GLY A 146 6.29 -0.56 -9.18
N ALA A 147 5.55 0.09 -8.28
CA ALA A 147 4.10 0.17 -8.34
C ALA A 147 3.58 0.98 -9.54
N SER A 148 4.33 1.96 -10.06
CA SER A 148 3.93 2.75 -11.23
C SER A 148 4.25 2.09 -12.55
N ALA A 149 5.40 1.45 -12.66
CA ALA A 149 5.86 0.86 -13.92
C ALA A 149 5.18 -0.48 -14.23
N SER A 150 4.85 -1.27 -13.19
CA SER A 150 4.39 -2.64 -13.38
C SER A 150 2.94 -2.81 -13.86
N PRO A 151 1.93 -2.03 -13.44
CA PRO A 151 0.55 -2.23 -13.90
C PRO A 151 0.36 -2.14 -15.42
N PRO A 152 0.89 -1.11 -16.13
CA PRO A 152 0.76 -1.07 -17.59
C PRO A 152 1.55 -2.17 -18.30
N ILE A 153 2.67 -2.64 -17.72
CA ILE A 153 3.41 -3.80 -18.24
C ILE A 153 2.56 -5.06 -18.08
N GLY A 154 1.90 -5.24 -16.92
CA GLY A 154 1.00 -6.35 -16.64
C GLY A 154 -0.17 -6.41 -17.62
N SER A 155 -0.87 -5.28 -17.81
CA SER A 155 -1.97 -5.18 -18.77
C SER A 155 -1.48 -5.43 -20.21
N TYR A 156 -0.31 -4.89 -20.59
CA TYR A 156 0.28 -5.15 -21.91
C TYR A 156 0.56 -6.65 -22.13
N LEU A 157 1.19 -7.32 -21.15
CA LEU A 157 1.46 -8.76 -21.22
C LEU A 157 0.18 -9.59 -21.36
N THR A 158 -0.87 -9.20 -20.65
CA THR A 158 -2.18 -9.87 -20.74
C THR A 158 -2.82 -9.71 -22.11
N ILE A 159 -2.75 -8.50 -22.70
CA ILE A 159 -3.33 -8.19 -24.00
C ILE A 159 -2.57 -8.88 -25.13
N VAL A 160 -1.22 -8.82 -25.12
CA VAL A 160 -0.39 -9.28 -26.24
C VAL A 160 -0.14 -10.79 -26.20
N TYR A 161 0.00 -11.34 -25.01
CA TYR A 161 0.32 -12.76 -24.82
C TYR A 161 -0.79 -13.51 -24.10
N SER A 162 -0.84 -13.44 -22.77
CA SER A 162 -1.88 -14.07 -21.96
C SER A 162 -1.80 -13.61 -20.49
N LEU A 163 -2.90 -13.82 -19.77
CA LEU A 163 -2.96 -13.62 -18.33
C LEU A 163 -1.91 -14.50 -17.58
N ASN A 164 -1.71 -15.75 -18.05
CA ASN A 164 -0.72 -16.65 -17.45
C ASN A 164 0.71 -16.12 -17.63
N THR A 165 1.02 -15.53 -18.78
CA THR A 165 2.33 -14.88 -19.03
C THR A 165 2.58 -13.77 -18.00
N MET A 166 1.59 -12.93 -17.72
CA MET A 166 1.67 -11.89 -16.69
C MET A 166 1.99 -12.49 -15.31
N PHE A 167 1.32 -13.57 -14.90
CA PHE A 167 1.57 -14.24 -13.63
C PHE A 167 3.00 -14.82 -13.53
N PHE A 168 3.50 -15.42 -14.60
CA PHE A 168 4.88 -15.94 -14.64
C PHE A 168 5.91 -14.82 -14.59
N VAL A 169 5.69 -13.72 -15.31
CA VAL A 169 6.58 -12.56 -15.27
C VAL A 169 6.57 -11.92 -13.89
N SER A 170 5.41 -11.77 -13.26
CA SER A 170 5.28 -11.29 -11.87
C SER A 170 6.09 -12.17 -10.90
N SER A 171 5.97 -13.49 -11.01
CA SER A 171 6.75 -14.42 -10.19
C SER A 171 8.25 -14.30 -10.44
N GLY A 172 8.69 -14.14 -11.70
CA GLY A 172 10.08 -13.92 -12.09
C GLY A 172 10.66 -12.63 -11.48
N ILE A 173 9.88 -11.54 -11.49
CA ILE A 173 10.28 -10.27 -10.86
C ILE A 173 10.41 -10.43 -9.34
N ALA A 174 9.46 -11.14 -8.69
CA ALA A 174 9.56 -11.46 -7.26
C ALA A 174 10.79 -12.33 -6.95
N LEU A 175 11.13 -13.29 -7.81
CA LEU A 175 12.35 -14.11 -7.69
C LEU A 175 13.61 -13.24 -7.77
N LEU A 176 13.68 -12.28 -8.69
CA LEU A 176 14.81 -11.35 -8.76
C LEU A 176 14.95 -10.54 -7.47
N SER A 177 13.82 -10.11 -6.86
CA SER A 177 13.83 -9.47 -5.54
C SER A 177 14.47 -10.39 -4.47
N VAL A 178 14.07 -11.66 -4.41
CA VAL A 178 14.64 -12.65 -3.47
C VAL A 178 16.14 -12.85 -3.72
N LEU A 179 16.58 -12.96 -4.97
CA LEU A 179 18.00 -13.15 -5.32
C LEU A 179 18.87 -11.99 -4.84
N LEU A 180 18.33 -10.77 -4.82
CA LEU A 180 19.01 -9.60 -4.23
C LEU A 180 19.06 -9.72 -2.70
N LEU A 181 17.94 -10.11 -2.05
CA LEU A 181 17.86 -10.22 -0.60
C LEU A 181 18.76 -11.30 -0.01
N VAL A 182 18.88 -12.46 -0.66
CA VAL A 182 19.73 -13.57 -0.19
C VAL A 182 21.21 -13.19 -0.07
N ARG A 183 21.66 -12.21 -0.88
CA ARG A 183 23.04 -11.69 -0.82
C ARG A 183 23.26 -10.66 0.28
N MET A 184 22.23 -10.23 0.98
CA MET A 184 22.33 -9.23 2.04
C MET A 184 22.78 -9.85 3.35
N LYS A 185 23.63 -9.11 4.06
CA LYS A 185 24.08 -9.52 5.40
C LYS A 185 22.98 -9.20 6.41
N GLU A 186 22.70 -10.16 7.28
CA GLU A 186 21.78 -9.95 8.39
C GLU A 186 22.32 -8.90 9.36
N THR A 187 21.44 -8.00 9.83
CA THR A 187 21.79 -6.92 10.75
C THR A 187 21.54 -7.28 12.21
N LEU A 188 20.64 -8.23 12.47
CA LEU A 188 20.34 -8.67 13.83
C LEU A 188 21.55 -9.41 14.44
N SER A 189 22.08 -8.90 15.55
CA SER A 189 23.27 -9.43 16.23
C SER A 189 23.03 -10.78 16.90
N THR A 190 21.88 -10.96 17.51
CA THR A 190 21.48 -12.20 18.20
C THR A 190 20.21 -12.75 17.60
N LYS A 191 20.30 -13.94 17.00
CA LYS A 191 19.15 -14.61 16.37
C LYS A 191 18.67 -15.75 17.23
N GLU A 192 17.37 -15.86 17.38
CA GLU A 192 16.73 -17.02 17.94
C GLU A 192 16.30 -18.00 16.84
N LYS A 193 16.23 -19.29 17.18
CA LYS A 193 15.58 -20.25 16.30
C LYS A 193 14.07 -20.03 16.32
N PHE A 194 13.43 -20.14 15.17
CA PHE A 194 11.98 -20.01 15.07
C PHE A 194 11.26 -21.00 16.02
N ARG A 195 10.28 -20.49 16.75
CA ARG A 195 9.38 -21.27 17.61
C ARG A 195 7.94 -20.75 17.41
N PHE A 196 6.97 -21.66 17.47
CA PHE A 196 5.57 -21.30 17.26
C PHE A 196 5.00 -20.33 18.31
N ASP A 197 5.56 -20.26 19.50
CA ASP A 197 5.18 -19.29 20.52
C ASP A 197 5.51 -17.84 20.15
N MET A 198 6.45 -17.62 19.23
CA MET A 198 6.75 -16.29 18.66
C MET A 198 5.58 -15.71 17.86
N LEU A 199 4.66 -16.53 17.39
CA LEU A 199 3.45 -16.09 16.68
C LEU A 199 2.35 -15.58 17.62
N LYS A 200 2.48 -15.81 18.94
CA LYS A 200 1.52 -15.30 19.93
C LYS A 200 1.72 -13.81 20.12
N LEU A 201 0.64 -13.06 19.92
CA LEU A 201 0.58 -11.61 20.11
C LEU A 201 -0.33 -11.30 21.30
N THR A 202 0.04 -10.30 22.08
CA THR A 202 -0.83 -9.74 23.12
C THR A 202 -1.49 -8.47 22.61
N TRP A 203 -2.77 -8.29 22.88
CA TRP A 203 -3.52 -7.11 22.45
C TRP A 203 -2.89 -5.80 22.89
N HIS A 204 -2.24 -5.81 24.06
CA HIS A 204 -1.57 -4.63 24.60
C HIS A 204 -0.40 -4.17 23.72
N ASP A 205 0.24 -5.06 22.95
CA ASP A 205 1.40 -4.74 22.12
C ASP A 205 1.00 -4.21 20.74
N LEU A 206 -0.28 -4.35 20.37
CA LEU A 206 -0.75 -4.09 19.00
C LEU A 206 -1.20 -2.66 18.75
N ILE A 207 -1.83 -2.01 19.74
CA ILE A 207 -2.53 -0.73 19.55
C ILE A 207 -1.96 0.36 20.45
N ASP A 208 -1.50 1.44 19.83
CA ASP A 208 -1.17 2.68 20.52
C ASP A 208 -2.40 3.61 20.56
N ARG A 209 -2.89 3.91 21.77
CA ARG A 209 -4.09 4.75 21.98
C ARG A 209 -3.93 6.17 21.43
N ASN A 210 -2.73 6.74 21.48
CA ASN A 210 -2.48 8.10 20.98
C ASN A 210 -2.55 8.17 19.44
N SER A 211 -2.36 7.03 18.77
CA SER A 211 -2.39 6.91 17.31
C SER A 211 -3.74 6.50 16.74
N LEU A 212 -4.78 6.31 17.57
CA LEU A 212 -6.13 5.99 17.10
C LEU A 212 -6.74 7.10 16.23
N ILE A 213 -6.49 8.37 16.55
CA ILE A 213 -6.97 9.50 15.72
C ILE A 213 -6.22 9.56 14.39
N PRO A 214 -4.88 9.51 14.31
CA PRO A 214 -4.16 9.30 13.06
C PRO A 214 -4.64 8.09 12.26
N ALA A 215 -4.88 6.95 12.91
CA ALA A 215 -5.39 5.74 12.24
C ALA A 215 -6.79 5.95 11.64
N ALA A 216 -7.68 6.64 12.33
CA ALA A 216 -9.01 6.97 11.80
C ALA A 216 -8.94 7.91 10.59
N ILE A 217 -8.10 8.97 10.66
CA ILE A 217 -7.90 9.90 9.54
C ILE A 217 -7.24 9.18 8.37
N CYS A 218 -6.25 8.32 8.63
CA CYS A 218 -5.65 7.45 7.63
C CYS A 218 -6.72 6.58 6.95
N GLY A 219 -7.53 5.89 7.75
CA GLY A 219 -8.60 5.05 7.25
C GLY A 219 -9.58 5.81 6.36
N LEU A 220 -10.11 6.95 6.81
CA LEU A 220 -11.04 7.77 6.03
C LEU A 220 -10.42 8.28 4.71
N SER A 221 -9.13 8.61 4.71
CA SER A 221 -8.42 9.09 3.52
C SER A 221 -8.10 7.96 2.53
N TYR A 222 -7.79 6.77 3.01
CA TYR A 222 -7.41 5.63 2.16
C TYR A 222 -8.57 4.65 1.86
N PHE A 223 -9.75 4.89 2.42
CA PHE A 223 -10.96 4.15 2.10
C PHE A 223 -11.24 4.12 0.59
N GLY A 224 -11.16 5.28 -0.07
CA GLY A 224 -11.36 5.39 -1.51
C GLY A 224 -10.27 4.69 -2.34
N PHE A 225 -9.10 4.42 -1.77
CA PHE A 225 -8.09 3.63 -2.47
C PHE A 225 -8.53 2.16 -2.61
N GLY A 226 -9.24 1.60 -1.61
CA GLY A 226 -9.88 0.29 -1.72
C GLY A 226 -10.94 0.23 -2.82
N VAL A 227 -11.73 1.30 -2.95
CA VAL A 227 -12.70 1.47 -4.04
C VAL A 227 -11.99 1.45 -5.41
N VAL A 228 -10.93 2.26 -5.54
CA VAL A 228 -10.13 2.37 -6.77
C VAL A 228 -9.55 1.00 -7.17
N LEU A 229 -8.95 0.28 -6.25
CA LEU A 229 -8.36 -1.03 -6.53
C LEU A 229 -9.39 -2.09 -6.96
N THR A 230 -10.66 -1.91 -6.61
CA THR A 230 -11.72 -2.91 -6.82
C THR A 230 -12.50 -2.67 -8.10
N ILE A 231 -12.98 -1.44 -8.35
CA ILE A 231 -13.93 -1.18 -9.43
C ILE A 231 -13.35 -0.42 -10.62
N VAL A 232 -12.20 0.28 -10.44
CA VAL A 232 -11.63 1.08 -11.55
C VAL A 232 -11.11 0.21 -12.70
N PRO A 233 -10.57 -1.00 -12.51
CA PRO A 233 -10.26 -1.87 -13.64
C PRO A 233 -11.48 -2.14 -14.55
N ASP A 234 -12.67 -2.32 -13.96
CA ASP A 234 -13.92 -2.48 -14.70
C ASP A 234 -14.36 -1.15 -15.35
N GLN A 235 -14.16 -0.01 -14.66
CA GLN A 235 -14.46 1.30 -15.23
C GLN A 235 -13.55 1.64 -16.41
N CYS A 236 -12.27 1.27 -16.37
CA CYS A 236 -11.36 1.38 -17.51
C CYS A 236 -11.88 0.61 -18.72
N GLU A 237 -12.33 -0.63 -18.50
CA GLU A 237 -12.90 -1.47 -19.55
C GLU A 237 -14.22 -0.88 -20.10
N TYR A 238 -15.13 -0.46 -19.22
CA TYR A 238 -16.39 0.19 -19.57
C TYR A 238 -16.19 1.44 -20.44
N LEU A 239 -15.14 2.22 -20.19
CA LEU A 239 -14.79 3.42 -20.96
C LEU A 239 -13.93 3.13 -22.20
N GLY A 240 -13.63 1.86 -22.50
CA GLY A 240 -12.85 1.44 -23.68
C GLY A 240 -11.34 1.69 -23.54
N MET A 241 -10.81 1.81 -22.32
CA MET A 241 -9.37 1.91 -22.09
C MET A 241 -8.73 0.52 -22.22
N SER A 242 -7.92 0.32 -23.25
CA SER A 242 -7.26 -0.97 -23.54
C SER A 242 -6.24 -1.36 -22.46
N ASN A 243 -5.47 -0.42 -21.94
CA ASN A 243 -4.47 -0.67 -20.90
C ASN A 243 -4.91 -0.07 -19.54
N LYS A 244 -5.52 -0.92 -18.71
CA LYS A 244 -6.03 -0.57 -17.37
C LYS A 244 -4.93 -0.10 -16.41
N GLY A 245 -3.70 -0.57 -16.62
CA GLY A 245 -2.54 -0.21 -15.80
C GLY A 245 -2.16 1.27 -15.87
N MET A 246 -2.48 1.96 -16.98
CA MET A 246 -2.19 3.38 -17.15
C MET A 246 -2.83 4.27 -16.09
N PHE A 247 -4.02 3.89 -15.60
CA PHE A 247 -4.68 4.57 -14.49
C PHE A 247 -3.80 4.58 -13.22
N PHE A 248 -3.27 3.42 -12.84
CA PHE A 248 -2.44 3.27 -11.63
C PHE A 248 -1.08 3.96 -11.78
N THR A 249 -0.53 3.96 -12.98
CA THR A 249 0.68 4.73 -13.30
C THR A 249 0.46 6.23 -13.10
N SER A 250 -0.65 6.77 -13.61
CA SER A 250 -0.99 8.18 -13.42
C SER A 250 -1.08 8.54 -11.93
N ILE A 251 -1.82 7.77 -11.11
CA ILE A 251 -1.85 7.97 -9.65
C ILE A 251 -0.44 8.03 -9.08
N THR A 252 0.41 7.07 -9.42
CA THR A 252 1.73 6.96 -8.78
C THR A 252 2.66 8.07 -9.22
N VAL A 253 2.68 8.43 -10.51
CA VAL A 253 3.51 9.53 -11.03
C VAL A 253 3.15 10.84 -10.31
N PHE A 254 1.87 11.21 -10.27
CA PHE A 254 1.44 12.44 -9.60
C PHE A 254 1.64 12.38 -8.07
N SER A 255 1.54 11.20 -7.46
CA SER A 255 1.86 11.01 -6.05
C SER A 255 3.35 11.22 -5.76
N ILE A 256 4.25 10.74 -6.62
CA ILE A 256 5.69 10.98 -6.48
C ILE A 256 5.99 12.48 -6.61
N LEU A 257 5.44 13.13 -7.64
CA LEU A 257 5.67 14.57 -7.88
C LEU A 257 5.22 15.43 -6.70
N SER A 258 4.01 15.19 -6.17
CA SER A 258 3.50 15.95 -5.02
C SER A 258 4.27 15.65 -3.73
N ARG A 259 4.75 14.42 -3.55
CA ARG A 259 5.53 14.00 -2.38
C ARG A 259 6.87 14.73 -2.26
N LEU A 260 7.49 15.13 -3.39
CA LEU A 260 8.75 15.90 -3.37
C LEU A 260 8.63 17.24 -2.64
N VAL A 261 7.44 17.84 -2.63
CA VAL A 261 7.18 19.13 -1.97
C VAL A 261 6.42 18.98 -0.66
N ALA A 262 5.74 17.86 -0.46
CA ALA A 262 4.82 17.62 0.65
C ALA A 262 5.49 17.78 2.03
N GLY A 263 6.69 17.25 2.21
CA GLY A 263 7.44 17.36 3.47
C GLY A 263 7.71 18.81 3.84
N LYS A 264 8.30 19.59 2.92
CA LYS A 264 8.61 21.00 3.11
C LYS A 264 7.36 21.86 3.38
N LEU A 265 6.27 21.58 2.66
CA LEU A 265 5.00 22.28 2.88
C LEU A 265 4.40 21.94 4.24
N SER A 266 4.45 20.68 4.64
CA SER A 266 3.96 20.21 5.93
C SER A 266 4.76 20.79 7.11
N ASP A 267 6.08 20.94 6.97
CA ASP A 267 6.94 21.58 7.98
C ASP A 267 6.67 23.09 8.08
N LYS A 268 6.45 23.76 6.93
CA LYS A 268 6.24 25.22 6.86
C LYS A 268 4.85 25.65 7.33
N TYR A 269 3.80 24.96 6.90
CA TYR A 269 2.40 25.37 7.13
C TYR A 269 1.70 24.54 8.22
N GLY A 270 2.36 23.52 8.75
CA GLY A 270 1.83 22.62 9.77
C GLY A 270 1.16 21.37 9.19
N ARG A 271 1.31 20.25 9.92
CA ARG A 271 0.83 18.91 9.51
C ARG A 271 -0.68 18.91 9.19
N ILE A 272 -1.49 19.43 10.12
CA ILE A 272 -2.97 19.41 10.02
C ILE A 272 -3.46 20.23 8.82
N VAL A 273 -2.84 21.38 8.54
CA VAL A 273 -3.23 22.25 7.41
C VAL A 273 -3.03 21.51 6.08
N ILE A 274 -1.86 20.88 5.88
CA ILE A 274 -1.56 20.16 4.65
C ILE A 274 -2.44 18.91 4.51
N MET A 275 -2.69 18.17 5.59
CA MET A 275 -3.62 17.04 5.57
C MET A 275 -5.05 17.48 5.25
N THR A 276 -5.52 18.61 5.78
CA THR A 276 -6.86 19.13 5.49
C THR A 276 -7.01 19.53 4.02
N PHE A 277 -6.03 20.25 3.49
CA PHE A 277 -5.98 20.60 2.06
C PHE A 277 -5.95 19.35 1.18
N SER A 278 -5.11 18.38 1.53
CA SER A 278 -5.01 17.12 0.81
C SER A 278 -6.32 16.32 0.85
N ALA A 279 -7.00 16.25 2.02
CA ALA A 279 -8.29 15.58 2.16
C ALA A 279 -9.38 16.25 1.31
N PHE A 280 -9.38 17.58 1.22
CA PHE A 280 -10.26 18.31 0.33
C PHE A 280 -10.01 17.99 -1.15
N CYS A 281 -8.74 18.06 -1.59
CA CYS A 281 -8.37 17.69 -2.95
C CYS A 281 -8.74 16.24 -3.27
N LEU A 282 -8.55 15.32 -2.31
CA LEU A 282 -8.87 13.90 -2.47
C LEU A 282 -10.37 13.66 -2.60
N ALA A 283 -11.19 14.29 -1.73
CA ALA A 283 -12.65 14.21 -1.83
C ALA A 283 -13.16 14.79 -3.17
N PHE A 284 -12.59 15.92 -3.59
CA PHE A 284 -12.90 16.50 -4.90
C PHE A 284 -12.50 15.59 -6.05
N SER A 285 -11.34 14.91 -5.95
CA SER A 285 -10.91 13.95 -6.98
C SER A 285 -11.86 12.76 -7.09
N TYR A 286 -12.37 12.24 -5.96
CA TYR A 286 -13.40 11.19 -6.01
C TYR A 286 -14.74 11.71 -6.53
N LEU A 287 -15.07 12.96 -6.27
CA LEU A 287 -16.25 13.57 -6.89
C LEU A 287 -16.10 13.69 -8.41
N LEU A 288 -14.92 14.05 -8.90
CA LEU A 288 -14.64 14.03 -10.36
C LEU A 288 -14.83 12.64 -10.95
N MET A 289 -14.35 11.59 -10.25
CA MET A 289 -14.52 10.19 -10.69
C MET A 289 -16.00 9.79 -10.89
N ALA A 290 -16.92 10.42 -10.17
CA ALA A 290 -18.35 10.15 -10.30
C ALA A 290 -18.94 10.60 -11.66
N PHE A 291 -18.28 11.53 -12.35
CA PHE A 291 -18.76 12.13 -13.60
C PHE A 291 -17.90 11.77 -14.82
N VAL A 292 -16.87 10.93 -14.63
CA VAL A 292 -15.98 10.52 -15.70
C VAL A 292 -16.75 9.78 -16.80
N SER A 293 -16.58 10.24 -18.04
CA SER A 293 -17.23 9.69 -19.24
C SER A 293 -16.24 9.28 -20.34
N SER A 294 -14.95 9.58 -20.17
CA SER A 294 -13.92 9.26 -21.14
C SER A 294 -12.60 8.76 -20.51
N PRO A 295 -11.76 8.00 -21.25
CA PRO A 295 -10.45 7.57 -20.76
C PRO A 295 -9.54 8.73 -20.34
N VAL A 296 -9.62 9.86 -21.03
CA VAL A 296 -8.80 11.06 -20.71
C VAL A 296 -9.22 11.67 -19.39
N GLU A 297 -10.53 11.84 -19.15
CA GLU A 297 -11.05 12.32 -17.87
C GLU A 297 -10.69 11.39 -16.72
N LEU A 298 -10.72 10.07 -16.98
CA LEU A 298 -10.31 9.05 -16.01
C LEU A 298 -8.83 9.22 -15.61
N LEU A 299 -7.94 9.47 -16.58
CA LEU A 299 -6.52 9.72 -16.31
C LEU A 299 -6.29 11.04 -15.57
N VAL A 300 -7.04 12.10 -15.89
CA VAL A 300 -6.96 13.38 -15.16
C VAL A 300 -7.40 13.21 -13.72
N ALA A 301 -8.53 12.56 -13.49
CA ALA A 301 -9.04 12.27 -12.15
C ALA A 301 -8.06 11.39 -11.34
N SER A 302 -7.44 10.38 -11.98
CA SER A 302 -6.40 9.55 -11.37
C SER A 302 -5.18 10.35 -10.93
N GLY A 303 -4.73 11.30 -11.77
CA GLY A 303 -3.64 12.23 -11.44
C GLY A 303 -3.97 13.10 -10.21
N ALA A 304 -5.21 13.60 -10.12
CA ALA A 304 -5.68 14.38 -8.98
C ALA A 304 -5.73 13.54 -7.69
N ILE A 305 -6.15 12.27 -7.76
CA ILE A 305 -6.08 11.31 -6.64
C ILE A 305 -4.62 11.13 -6.21
N GLY A 306 -3.73 10.87 -7.18
CA GLY A 306 -2.30 10.67 -6.93
C GLY A 306 -1.67 11.89 -6.24
N PHE A 307 -1.92 13.09 -6.77
CA PHE A 307 -1.45 14.35 -6.18
C PHE A 307 -1.89 14.47 -4.71
N SER A 308 -3.15 14.21 -4.44
CA SER A 308 -3.73 14.30 -3.10
C SER A 308 -3.09 13.29 -2.12
N ILE A 309 -2.97 12.03 -2.52
CA ILE A 309 -2.35 10.98 -1.69
C ILE A 309 -0.86 11.28 -1.42
N GLY A 310 -0.15 11.83 -2.42
CA GLY A 310 1.25 12.19 -2.28
C GLY A 310 1.48 13.32 -1.28
N LEU A 311 0.56 14.28 -1.14
CA LEU A 311 0.60 15.29 -0.10
C LEU A 311 0.20 14.74 1.27
N MET A 312 -0.84 13.88 1.33
CA MET A 312 -1.39 13.33 2.57
C MET A 312 -0.38 12.47 3.32
N SER A 313 0.26 11.53 2.63
CA SER A 313 1.00 10.45 3.31
C SER A 313 2.19 10.92 4.15
N PRO A 314 3.10 11.81 3.69
CA PRO A 314 4.21 12.26 4.52
C PRO A 314 3.76 13.06 5.74
N ALA A 315 2.76 13.93 5.56
CA ALA A 315 2.22 14.74 6.65
C ALA A 315 1.56 13.88 7.73
N LEU A 316 0.79 12.87 7.33
CA LEU A 316 0.12 11.95 8.23
C LEU A 316 1.10 11.06 8.99
N PHE A 317 2.14 10.55 8.32
CA PHE A 317 3.19 9.73 8.96
C PHE A 317 3.96 10.55 9.99
N ALA A 318 4.40 11.76 9.63
CA ALA A 318 5.07 12.66 10.54
C ALA A 318 4.17 13.00 11.74
N TRP A 319 2.91 13.35 11.51
CA TRP A 319 1.96 13.66 12.58
C TRP A 319 1.68 12.47 13.51
N THR A 320 1.66 11.25 12.99
CA THR A 320 1.53 10.03 13.82
C THR A 320 2.74 9.86 14.74
N ILE A 321 3.95 10.10 14.23
CA ILE A 321 5.18 10.04 15.01
C ILE A 321 5.22 11.16 16.04
N ASP A 322 4.84 12.39 15.67
CA ASP A 322 4.82 13.56 16.57
C ASP A 322 3.88 13.35 17.78
N ARG A 323 2.84 12.50 17.65
CA ARG A 323 1.90 12.15 18.71
C ARG A 323 2.32 10.94 19.55
N SER A 324 3.33 10.20 19.12
CA SER A 324 3.82 9.01 19.83
C SER A 324 4.98 9.33 20.79
N SER A 325 5.12 8.54 21.84
CA SER A 325 6.36 8.56 22.65
C SER A 325 7.53 7.94 21.87
N ALA A 326 8.75 8.30 22.24
CA ALA A 326 9.97 7.79 21.60
C ALA A 326 10.01 6.25 21.55
N ASP A 327 9.57 5.60 22.63
CA ASP A 327 9.58 4.14 22.78
C ASP A 327 8.44 3.42 22.03
N ASN A 328 7.38 4.17 21.62
CA ASN A 328 6.19 3.59 21.00
C ASN A 328 6.01 3.94 19.52
N ARG A 329 7.01 4.54 18.86
CA ARG A 329 6.90 4.95 17.44
C ARG A 329 6.53 3.81 16.49
N GLY A 330 7.13 2.65 16.67
CA GLY A 330 6.81 1.45 15.86
C GLY A 330 5.36 1.01 16.06
N LYS A 331 4.88 0.98 17.31
CA LYS A 331 3.51 0.62 17.68
C LYS A 331 2.49 1.64 17.12
N ALA A 332 2.83 2.93 17.18
CA ALA A 332 2.02 4.02 16.64
C ALA A 332 1.82 3.86 15.11
N MET A 333 2.92 3.64 14.39
CA MET A 333 2.87 3.38 12.96
C MET A 333 2.12 2.10 12.63
N GLY A 334 2.32 1.03 13.41
CA GLY A 334 1.57 -0.22 13.27
C GLY A 334 0.05 0.00 13.41
N THR A 335 -0.37 0.76 14.43
CA THR A 335 -1.79 1.12 14.63
C THR A 335 -2.35 1.90 13.45
N MET A 336 -1.60 2.86 12.93
CA MET A 336 -2.01 3.63 11.75
C MET A 336 -2.16 2.73 10.51
N TYR A 337 -1.22 1.81 10.27
CA TYR A 337 -1.30 0.88 9.15
C TYR A 337 -2.45 -0.12 9.28
N ILE A 338 -2.80 -0.55 10.50
CA ILE A 338 -4.02 -1.36 10.72
C ILE A 338 -5.25 -0.58 10.27
N GLY A 339 -5.36 0.71 10.64
CA GLY A 339 -6.44 1.58 10.19
C GLY A 339 -6.50 1.73 8.66
N LEU A 340 -5.33 1.84 8.01
CA LEU A 340 -5.20 1.89 6.55
C LEU A 340 -5.71 0.62 5.89
N GLU A 341 -5.20 -0.55 6.30
CA GLU A 341 -5.56 -1.84 5.68
C GLU A 341 -7.05 -2.16 5.89
N LEU A 342 -7.59 -1.92 7.09
CA LEU A 342 -9.02 -2.10 7.38
C LEU A 342 -9.89 -1.23 6.46
N ALA A 343 -9.53 0.04 6.30
CA ALA A 343 -10.32 0.97 5.50
C ALA A 343 -10.27 0.64 4.00
N ILE A 344 -9.11 0.24 3.49
CA ILE A 344 -8.96 -0.25 2.11
C ILE A 344 -9.86 -1.49 1.91
N GLY A 345 -9.85 -2.43 2.85
CA GLY A 345 -10.67 -3.63 2.79
C GLY A 345 -12.18 -3.32 2.83
N VAL A 346 -12.61 -2.42 3.72
CA VAL A 346 -14.01 -1.98 3.82
C VAL A 346 -14.43 -1.23 2.55
N GLY A 347 -13.59 -0.34 2.02
CA GLY A 347 -13.82 0.38 0.76
C GLY A 347 -14.01 -0.58 -0.42
N ALA A 348 -13.21 -1.63 -0.48
CA ALA A 348 -13.33 -2.68 -1.49
C ALA A 348 -14.68 -3.43 -1.40
N LEU A 349 -15.09 -3.85 -0.21
CA LEU A 349 -16.36 -4.54 0.00
C LEU A 349 -17.55 -3.63 -0.31
N MET A 350 -17.54 -2.39 0.21
CA MET A 350 -18.59 -1.43 -0.01
C MET A 350 -18.74 -1.10 -1.49
N SER A 351 -17.63 -0.86 -2.19
CA SER A 351 -17.68 -0.54 -3.62
C SER A 351 -18.29 -1.66 -4.45
N ALA A 352 -17.91 -2.91 -4.19
CA ALA A 352 -18.49 -4.06 -4.88
C ALA A 352 -19.99 -4.24 -4.58
N ALA A 353 -20.41 -4.01 -3.32
CA ALA A 353 -21.80 -4.11 -2.90
C ALA A 353 -22.71 -3.05 -3.55
N ILE A 354 -22.19 -1.84 -3.82
CA ILE A 354 -22.96 -0.78 -4.51
C ILE A 354 -22.88 -0.98 -6.03
N TYR A 355 -21.69 -1.28 -6.56
CA TYR A 355 -21.43 -1.42 -8.00
C TYR A 355 -22.25 -2.54 -8.65
N GLN A 356 -22.28 -3.72 -8.05
CA GLN A 356 -23.04 -4.90 -8.51
C GLN A 356 -22.82 -5.23 -10.00
N ASN A 357 -21.63 -4.97 -10.53
CA ASN A 357 -21.23 -5.12 -11.92
C ASN A 357 -22.11 -4.31 -12.93
N ASP A 358 -22.73 -3.23 -12.47
CA ASP A 358 -23.55 -2.32 -13.25
C ASP A 358 -22.80 -1.01 -13.52
N GLY A 359 -22.38 -0.77 -14.76
CA GLY A 359 -21.64 0.44 -15.15
C GLY A 359 -22.37 1.74 -14.86
N ALA A 360 -23.71 1.75 -14.78
CA ALA A 360 -24.46 2.94 -14.40
C ALA A 360 -24.25 3.36 -12.96
N ARG A 361 -23.69 2.49 -12.11
CA ARG A 361 -23.50 2.73 -10.67
C ARG A 361 -22.12 3.23 -10.28
N PHE A 362 -21.17 3.38 -11.22
CA PHE A 362 -19.85 3.97 -10.90
C PHE A 362 -19.98 5.33 -10.18
N GLY A 363 -20.86 6.21 -10.67
CA GLY A 363 -21.14 7.50 -10.05
C GLY A 363 -21.57 7.38 -8.59
N SER A 364 -22.51 6.48 -8.30
CA SER A 364 -23.02 6.25 -6.93
C SER A 364 -21.92 5.79 -5.98
N VAL A 365 -21.03 4.89 -6.42
CA VAL A 365 -19.89 4.43 -5.61
C VAL A 365 -18.98 5.58 -5.26
N PHE A 366 -18.62 6.43 -6.24
CA PHE A 366 -17.72 7.56 -6.00
C PHE A 366 -18.37 8.69 -5.21
N PHE A 367 -19.68 8.89 -5.30
CA PHE A 367 -20.39 9.80 -4.38
C PHE A 367 -20.27 9.35 -2.91
N VAL A 368 -20.51 8.07 -2.63
CA VAL A 368 -20.35 7.54 -1.26
C VAL A 368 -18.88 7.67 -0.82
N THR A 369 -17.92 7.39 -1.72
CA THR A 369 -16.49 7.53 -1.45
C THR A 369 -16.12 8.99 -1.10
N THR A 370 -16.69 9.96 -1.83
CA THR A 370 -16.52 11.39 -1.56
C THR A 370 -17.04 11.75 -0.16
N VAL A 371 -18.22 11.27 0.21
CA VAL A 371 -18.81 11.53 1.55
C VAL A 371 -17.90 10.97 2.64
N VAL A 372 -17.48 9.71 2.53
CA VAL A 372 -16.60 9.07 3.53
C VAL A 372 -15.27 9.81 3.66
N THR A 373 -14.64 10.15 2.53
CA THR A 373 -13.37 10.91 2.53
C THR A 373 -13.53 12.31 3.11
N SER A 374 -14.68 12.96 2.85
CA SER A 374 -14.99 14.28 3.43
C SER A 374 -15.10 14.26 4.97
N MET A 375 -15.45 13.13 5.56
CA MET A 375 -15.43 13.00 7.02
C MET A 375 -14.04 13.20 7.61
N ALA A 376 -12.96 12.86 6.87
CA ALA A 376 -11.59 13.14 7.30
C ALA A 376 -11.36 14.64 7.51
N ILE A 377 -11.96 15.50 6.68
CA ILE A 377 -11.85 16.96 6.79
C ILE A 377 -12.44 17.42 8.13
N LEU A 378 -13.62 16.92 8.50
CA LEU A 378 -14.27 17.28 9.76
C LEU A 378 -13.40 16.87 10.97
N PHE A 379 -12.83 15.66 10.95
CA PHE A 379 -11.92 15.21 12.00
C PHE A 379 -10.66 16.09 12.08
N LEU A 380 -10.06 16.47 10.95
CA LEU A 380 -8.87 17.32 10.88
C LEU A 380 -9.15 18.74 11.38
N LEU A 381 -10.27 19.35 11.00
CA LEU A 381 -10.67 20.67 11.48
C LEU A 381 -10.88 20.67 13.00
N LYS A 382 -11.50 19.62 13.56
CA LYS A 382 -11.64 19.46 15.02
C LYS A 382 -10.28 19.36 15.73
N GLN A 383 -9.28 18.73 15.11
CA GLN A 383 -7.93 18.64 15.69
C GLN A 383 -7.19 19.99 15.59
N ARG A 384 -7.39 20.76 14.53
CA ARG A 384 -6.83 22.09 14.36
C ARG A 384 -7.31 23.02 15.49
N ASN A 385 -8.62 23.09 15.71
CA ASN A 385 -9.18 23.94 16.77
C ASN A 385 -8.67 23.57 18.17
N LYS A 386 -8.41 22.27 18.43
CA LYS A 386 -7.77 21.83 19.69
C LYS A 386 -6.33 22.31 19.85
N SER A 387 -5.55 22.32 18.78
CA SER A 387 -4.14 22.78 18.84
C SER A 387 -4.04 24.29 19.01
N GLU A 388 -4.95 25.07 18.42
CA GLU A 388 -5.02 26.54 18.56
C GLU A 388 -5.52 26.99 19.96
N LEU A 389 -6.22 26.12 20.71
CA LEU A 389 -6.67 26.41 22.09
C LEU A 389 -5.59 26.08 23.15
N ILE A 390 -4.53 25.40 22.78
CA ILE A 390 -3.44 24.96 23.69
C ILE A 390 -2.15 25.79 23.45
N SER A 391 -2.04 26.48 22.31
CA SER A 391 -0.97 27.43 21.98
C SER A 391 -1.29 28.82 22.52
#